data_0db973e9cec899d75520e8861837567e
#
_entry.id   0db973e9cec899d75520e8861837567e
#
_cell.length_a   1.000
_cell.length_b   1.000
_cell.length_c   1.000
_cell.angle_alpha   90.00
_cell.angle_beta   90.00
_cell.angle_gamma   90.00
#
_symmetry.space_group_name_H-M   'P 1'
#
loop_
_entity.id
_entity.type
_entity.pdbx_description
1 polymer ?
#
loop_
_entity_poly.entity_id
_entity_poly.type
_entity_poly.pdbx_seq_one_letter_code
_entity_poly.pdbx_strand_id
1 'polypeptide(L)'
;MPTITGNATFETSTTVTITGPEGADIYYTTDESTPTTSSQKYTAPFTLTESTTLNAIAVKNGKSSAVASKDFSKITCTDATLEEVVGWTADKTYVKLALNNAKVIYADGNTVHLRENGKCLMLYNVGILALTLNSTVSGSIKMNFKSYNGIPEMMKNEFTNAGDLSITAGSSLELDATVTSVEDLLAKKNLCDLVLLKNVTVTAEGTGKDAKYFIVSGAKKIQLWGNQNLSAAGVGKSLDIYALCNSIYSNNVQIKPVKVGDITLGINNTIVVESKKQGIYNINGVKMSEGQSLPAGLYIKNGKKVIVK
;
A
#
# COMPACT_ATOMS: atom_id res chain seq x y z
N MET A 1 -6.27 36.01 -16.91
CA MET A 1 -4.98 35.30 -16.77
C MET A 1 -5.14 33.97 -17.49
N PRO A 2 -4.16 33.49 -18.24
CA PRO A 2 -4.22 32.16 -18.86
C PRO A 2 -4.14 31.05 -17.82
N THR A 3 -4.54 29.83 -18.21
CA THR A 3 -4.42 28.61 -17.42
C THR A 3 -3.51 27.64 -18.17
N ILE A 4 -2.48 27.15 -17.49
CA ILE A 4 -1.49 26.20 -18.03
C ILE A 4 -1.80 24.81 -17.49
N THR A 5 -2.02 23.83 -18.37
CA THR A 5 -2.28 22.43 -18.03
C THR A 5 -1.24 21.52 -18.66
N GLY A 6 -1.10 20.32 -18.11
CA GLY A 6 -0.11 19.30 -18.45
C GLY A 6 0.39 18.60 -17.20
N ASN A 7 1.01 17.43 -17.33
CA ASN A 7 1.60 16.72 -16.19
C ASN A 7 2.84 17.47 -15.73
N ALA A 8 2.81 17.96 -14.48
CA ALA A 8 3.92 18.73 -13.90
C ALA A 8 5.19 17.91 -13.73
N THR A 9 5.04 16.60 -13.53
CA THR A 9 6.15 15.64 -13.41
C THR A 9 6.06 14.60 -14.53
N PHE A 10 7.15 14.32 -15.23
CA PHE A 10 7.17 13.39 -16.37
C PHE A 10 8.56 12.74 -16.54
N GLU A 11 8.62 11.57 -17.16
CA GLU A 11 9.88 10.86 -17.44
C GLU A 11 10.45 11.16 -18.84
N THR A 12 9.61 11.16 -19.84
CA THR A 12 10.05 11.36 -21.24
C THR A 12 9.57 12.70 -21.80
N SER A 13 8.27 12.95 -21.68
CA SER A 13 7.66 14.18 -22.21
C SER A 13 6.31 14.45 -21.55
N THR A 14 5.87 15.69 -21.63
CA THR A 14 4.51 16.11 -21.25
C THR A 14 3.93 17.04 -22.30
N THR A 15 2.64 16.90 -22.60
CA THR A 15 1.93 17.83 -23.49
C THR A 15 1.39 18.98 -22.66
N VAL A 16 1.71 20.20 -23.08
CA VAL A 16 1.23 21.44 -22.47
C VAL A 16 0.09 22.03 -23.30
N THR A 17 -0.97 22.39 -22.60
CA THR A 17 -2.08 23.17 -23.17
C THR A 17 -2.23 24.45 -22.38
N ILE A 18 -2.37 25.59 -23.08
CA ILE A 18 -2.61 26.90 -22.47
C ILE A 18 -3.95 27.39 -22.96
N THR A 19 -4.82 27.73 -22.02
CA THR A 19 -6.14 28.33 -22.32
C THR A 19 -6.21 29.73 -21.75
N GLY A 20 -6.99 30.61 -22.37
CA GLY A 20 -7.16 31.99 -21.93
C GLY A 20 -8.55 32.52 -22.19
N PRO A 21 -8.81 33.79 -21.84
CA PRO A 21 -10.08 34.43 -22.13
C PRO A 21 -10.37 34.44 -23.65
N GLU A 22 -11.63 34.30 -23.99
CA GLU A 22 -12.10 34.33 -25.38
C GLU A 22 -11.65 35.60 -26.10
N GLY A 23 -11.07 35.41 -27.31
CA GLY A 23 -10.56 36.49 -28.18
C GLY A 23 -9.30 37.16 -27.63
N ALA A 24 -8.56 36.55 -26.71
CA ALA A 24 -7.25 36.97 -26.30
C ALA A 24 -6.16 36.18 -27.01
N ASP A 25 -5.10 36.83 -27.40
CA ASP A 25 -3.86 36.20 -27.84
C ASP A 25 -3.05 35.78 -26.62
N ILE A 26 -2.48 34.57 -26.66
CA ILE A 26 -1.64 34.02 -25.57
C ILE A 26 -0.18 34.04 -26.04
N TYR A 27 0.71 34.56 -25.18
CA TYR A 27 2.16 34.54 -25.37
C TYR A 27 2.81 33.84 -24.19
N TYR A 28 3.87 33.08 -24.43
CA TYR A 28 4.56 32.33 -23.42
C TYR A 28 6.07 32.30 -23.58
N THR A 29 6.77 31.96 -22.49
CA THR A 29 8.22 31.73 -22.44
C THR A 29 8.49 30.43 -21.65
N THR A 30 9.66 29.82 -21.93
CA THR A 30 10.14 28.59 -21.31
C THR A 30 11.54 28.75 -20.69
N ASP A 31 12.01 29.98 -20.56
CA ASP A 31 13.33 30.37 -20.07
C ASP A 31 13.25 31.23 -18.80
N GLU A 32 12.17 31.08 -18.03
CA GLU A 32 11.85 31.85 -16.82
C GLU A 32 11.60 33.34 -17.05
N SER A 33 11.82 33.86 -18.25
CA SER A 33 11.56 35.27 -18.56
C SER A 33 10.07 35.63 -18.48
N THR A 34 9.78 36.92 -18.26
CA THR A 34 8.40 37.42 -18.28
C THR A 34 7.92 37.51 -19.72
N PRO A 35 6.81 36.85 -20.13
CA PRO A 35 6.30 36.93 -21.47
C PRO A 35 5.84 38.36 -21.84
N THR A 36 6.07 38.71 -23.09
CA THR A 36 5.61 39.96 -23.71
C THR A 36 4.89 39.64 -25.04
N THR A 37 4.35 40.64 -25.72
CA THR A 37 3.78 40.46 -27.08
C THR A 37 4.82 40.09 -28.13
N SER A 38 6.13 40.19 -27.82
CA SER A 38 7.22 39.73 -28.66
C SER A 38 7.64 38.30 -28.39
N SER A 39 7.10 37.67 -27.33
CA SER A 39 7.35 36.26 -26.98
C SER A 39 6.62 35.33 -27.94
N GLN A 40 6.88 34.03 -27.80
CA GLN A 40 6.23 33.03 -28.64
C GLN A 40 4.71 33.03 -28.41
N LYS A 41 3.97 33.12 -29.55
CA LYS A 41 2.49 33.06 -29.51
C LYS A 41 2.05 31.60 -29.41
N TYR A 42 1.17 31.31 -28.49
CA TYR A 42 0.56 29.99 -28.36
C TYR A 42 -0.53 29.81 -29.40
N THR A 43 -0.44 28.76 -30.20
CA THR A 43 -1.42 28.44 -31.27
C THR A 43 -1.99 27.04 -31.12
N ALA A 44 -1.27 26.11 -30.50
CA ALA A 44 -1.67 24.72 -30.31
C ALA A 44 -0.90 24.08 -29.15
N PRO A 45 -1.37 22.96 -28.59
CA PRO A 45 -0.63 22.17 -27.61
C PRO A 45 0.76 21.80 -28.14
N PHE A 46 1.75 21.83 -27.24
CA PHE A 46 3.15 21.48 -27.56
C PHE A 46 3.74 20.56 -26.48
N THR A 47 4.86 19.94 -26.82
CA THR A 47 5.51 18.94 -25.97
C THR A 47 6.74 19.53 -25.29
N LEU A 48 6.89 19.31 -24.00
CA LEU A 48 8.12 19.51 -23.25
C LEU A 48 8.82 18.18 -23.04
N THR A 49 10.14 18.17 -23.22
CA THR A 49 11.02 17.01 -23.02
C THR A 49 12.10 17.26 -21.98
N GLU A 50 12.19 18.47 -21.45
CA GLU A 50 13.12 18.89 -20.40
C GLU A 50 12.38 19.68 -19.32
N SER A 51 13.00 19.75 -18.13
CA SER A 51 12.47 20.55 -17.01
C SER A 51 12.41 22.03 -17.41
N THR A 52 11.30 22.67 -17.08
CA THR A 52 11.01 24.03 -17.55
C THR A 52 10.02 24.72 -16.62
N THR A 53 10.26 25.98 -16.31
CA THR A 53 9.23 26.89 -15.79
C THR A 53 8.58 27.61 -16.97
N LEU A 54 7.29 27.36 -17.17
CA LEU A 54 6.51 27.99 -18.25
C LEU A 54 5.73 29.17 -17.70
N ASN A 55 6.00 30.34 -18.27
CA ASN A 55 5.26 31.57 -17.99
C ASN A 55 4.38 31.95 -19.15
N ALA A 56 3.15 32.43 -18.91
CA ALA A 56 2.23 32.84 -19.97
C ALA A 56 1.41 34.06 -19.58
N ILE A 57 1.10 34.91 -20.58
CA ILE A 57 0.17 36.02 -20.50
C ILE A 57 -0.91 35.92 -21.58
N ALA A 58 -2.08 36.46 -21.27
CA ALA A 58 -3.13 36.68 -22.26
C ALA A 58 -3.22 38.18 -22.59
N VAL A 59 -3.28 38.53 -23.88
CA VAL A 59 -3.35 39.92 -24.34
C VAL A 59 -4.65 40.12 -25.12
N LYS A 60 -5.45 41.11 -24.69
CA LYS A 60 -6.72 41.47 -25.36
C LYS A 60 -6.84 42.98 -25.39
N ASN A 61 -7.11 43.54 -26.57
CA ASN A 61 -7.24 45.00 -26.78
C ASN A 61 -6.00 45.79 -26.26
N GLY A 62 -4.81 45.27 -26.50
CA GLY A 62 -3.55 45.89 -26.07
C GLY A 62 -3.24 45.83 -24.58
N LYS A 63 -4.09 45.16 -23.78
CA LYS A 63 -3.90 44.96 -22.31
C LYS A 63 -3.45 43.55 -22.02
N SER A 64 -2.37 43.40 -21.26
CA SER A 64 -1.85 42.12 -20.77
C SER A 64 -2.48 41.72 -19.43
N SER A 65 -2.73 40.43 -19.25
CA SER A 65 -3.07 39.84 -17.97
C SER A 65 -1.89 39.79 -17.02
N ALA A 66 -2.12 39.42 -15.75
CA ALA A 66 -1.06 38.89 -14.90
C ALA A 66 -0.46 37.63 -15.51
N VAL A 67 0.82 37.37 -15.16
CA VAL A 67 1.55 36.16 -15.58
C VAL A 67 0.98 34.95 -14.89
N ALA A 68 0.68 33.89 -15.64
CA ALA A 68 0.50 32.55 -15.14
C ALA A 68 1.83 31.81 -15.22
N SER A 69 2.19 31.10 -14.16
CA SER A 69 3.43 30.32 -14.10
C SER A 69 3.13 28.88 -13.71
N LYS A 70 3.86 27.92 -14.30
CA LYS A 70 3.80 26.52 -13.95
C LYS A 70 5.14 25.83 -14.19
N ASP A 71 5.60 25.10 -13.16
CA ASP A 71 6.80 24.29 -13.26
C ASP A 71 6.48 22.92 -13.84
N PHE A 72 7.36 22.45 -14.71
CA PHE A 72 7.39 21.13 -15.28
C PHE A 72 8.74 20.49 -15.00
N SER A 73 8.74 19.30 -14.37
CA SER A 73 9.95 18.61 -13.95
C SER A 73 10.08 17.27 -14.64
N LYS A 74 11.16 17.12 -15.40
CA LYS A 74 11.58 15.82 -15.91
C LYS A 74 12.27 15.05 -14.78
N ILE A 75 11.85 13.82 -14.57
CA ILE A 75 12.44 12.95 -13.55
C ILE A 75 13.10 11.74 -14.19
N THR A 76 14.03 11.14 -13.45
CA THR A 76 14.63 9.85 -13.79
C THR A 76 14.38 8.90 -12.61
N CYS A 77 13.86 7.71 -12.91
CA CYS A 77 13.70 6.68 -11.90
C CYS A 77 15.04 6.00 -11.61
N THR A 78 15.30 5.69 -10.34
CA THR A 78 16.38 4.80 -9.95
C THR A 78 15.88 3.36 -10.09
N ASP A 79 16.48 2.57 -10.99
CA ASP A 79 16.19 1.14 -11.07
C ASP A 79 16.78 0.42 -9.85
N ALA A 80 16.01 -0.47 -9.23
CA ALA A 80 16.45 -1.28 -8.09
C ALA A 80 15.68 -2.57 -7.96
N THR A 81 16.32 -3.59 -7.42
CA THR A 81 15.73 -4.86 -6.99
C THR A 81 15.20 -4.77 -5.57
N LEU A 82 14.33 -5.71 -5.17
CA LEU A 82 13.85 -5.80 -3.80
C LEU A 82 15.02 -5.97 -2.80
N GLU A 83 16.02 -6.79 -3.15
CA GLU A 83 17.20 -7.01 -2.30
C GLU A 83 18.01 -5.73 -2.05
N GLU A 84 18.20 -4.89 -3.08
CA GLU A 84 18.89 -3.61 -2.93
C GLU A 84 18.09 -2.64 -2.06
N VAL A 85 16.79 -2.53 -2.32
CA VAL A 85 15.89 -1.60 -1.61
C VAL A 85 15.86 -1.88 -0.11
N VAL A 86 15.80 -3.15 0.32
CA VAL A 86 15.75 -3.47 1.76
C VAL A 86 17.04 -3.14 2.51
N GLY A 87 18.14 -2.91 1.79
CA GLY A 87 19.41 -2.44 2.34
C GLY A 87 19.54 -0.92 2.46
N TRP A 88 18.58 -0.15 1.92
CA TRP A 88 18.67 1.31 1.94
C TRP A 88 18.27 1.88 3.29
N THR A 89 18.94 2.97 3.68
CA THR A 89 18.70 3.68 4.95
C THR A 89 18.24 5.12 4.75
N ALA A 90 18.42 5.69 3.54
CA ALA A 90 17.99 7.04 3.20
C ALA A 90 16.81 7.00 2.22
N ASP A 91 15.87 7.92 2.40
CA ASP A 91 14.71 8.08 1.52
C ASP A 91 15.14 8.35 0.08
N LYS A 92 14.38 7.81 -0.87
CA LYS A 92 14.58 8.02 -2.32
C LYS A 92 13.25 8.22 -3.02
N THR A 93 13.19 9.22 -3.89
CA THR A 93 12.05 9.45 -4.77
C THR A 93 12.25 8.74 -6.11
N TYR A 94 11.14 8.40 -6.77
CA TYR A 94 11.13 7.85 -8.13
C TYR A 94 12.02 6.61 -8.31
N VAL A 95 11.72 5.59 -7.52
CA VAL A 95 12.37 4.27 -7.62
C VAL A 95 11.53 3.37 -8.53
N LYS A 96 12.15 2.76 -9.52
CA LYS A 96 11.55 1.68 -10.31
C LYS A 96 12.00 0.34 -9.71
N LEU A 97 11.13 -0.20 -8.86
CA LEU A 97 11.35 -1.47 -8.17
C LEU A 97 11.08 -2.62 -9.15
N ALA A 98 12.10 -3.43 -9.41
CA ALA A 98 11.98 -4.68 -10.15
C ALA A 98 11.61 -5.82 -9.19
N LEU A 99 10.61 -6.64 -9.57
CA LEU A 99 10.14 -7.82 -8.86
C LEU A 99 10.28 -9.06 -9.73
N ASN A 100 10.79 -10.15 -9.14
CA ASN A 100 10.95 -11.42 -9.82
C ASN A 100 10.33 -12.55 -9.00
N ASN A 101 9.07 -12.89 -9.32
CA ASN A 101 8.29 -13.87 -8.58
C ASN A 101 8.17 -13.56 -7.08
N ALA A 102 8.09 -12.28 -6.73
CA ALA A 102 7.87 -11.84 -5.37
C ALA A 102 6.52 -12.34 -4.86
N LYS A 103 6.51 -13.02 -3.73
CA LYS A 103 5.29 -13.57 -3.12
C LYS A 103 4.64 -12.55 -2.21
N VAL A 104 3.33 -12.36 -2.34
CA VAL A 104 2.52 -11.59 -1.40
C VAL A 104 2.28 -12.45 -0.16
N ILE A 105 2.97 -12.13 0.94
CA ILE A 105 2.87 -12.86 2.21
C ILE A 105 1.82 -12.27 3.16
N TYR A 106 1.40 -11.03 2.92
CA TYR A 106 0.30 -10.36 3.61
C TYR A 106 -0.27 -9.22 2.78
N ALA A 107 -1.58 -9.01 2.88
CA ALA A 107 -2.27 -7.86 2.30
C ALA A 107 -3.50 -7.50 3.15
N ASP A 108 -3.71 -6.21 3.45
CA ASP A 108 -4.88 -5.72 4.18
C ASP A 108 -5.72 -4.70 3.37
N GLY A 109 -5.56 -4.72 2.05
CA GLY A 109 -6.24 -3.83 1.12
C GLY A 109 -5.48 -2.53 0.83
N ASN A 110 -4.62 -2.07 1.73
CA ASN A 110 -3.83 -0.86 1.54
C ASN A 110 -2.32 -1.10 1.68
N THR A 111 -1.95 -2.01 2.56
CA THR A 111 -0.56 -2.42 2.81
C THR A 111 -0.34 -3.83 2.32
N VAL A 112 0.75 -4.03 1.60
CA VAL A 112 1.16 -5.33 1.07
C VAL A 112 2.58 -5.63 1.52
N HIS A 113 2.81 -6.86 1.97
CA HIS A 113 4.14 -7.35 2.29
C HIS A 113 4.55 -8.38 1.24
N LEU A 114 5.68 -8.14 0.63
CA LEU A 114 6.29 -9.02 -0.38
C LEU A 114 7.48 -9.76 0.20
N ARG A 115 7.69 -11.00 -0.25
CA ARG A 115 8.91 -11.78 -0.01
C ARG A 115 9.49 -12.25 -1.33
N GLU A 116 10.78 -11.98 -1.55
CA GLU A 116 11.55 -12.43 -2.69
C GLU A 116 12.95 -12.86 -2.21
N ASN A 117 13.38 -14.07 -2.52
CA ASN A 117 14.69 -14.62 -2.11
C ASN A 117 14.98 -14.47 -0.61
N GLY A 118 13.96 -14.63 0.24
CA GLY A 118 14.08 -14.49 1.70
C GLY A 118 14.19 -13.06 2.21
N LYS A 119 14.13 -12.05 1.34
CA LYS A 119 14.05 -10.63 1.70
C LYS A 119 12.61 -10.16 1.68
N CYS A 120 12.25 -9.31 2.62
CA CYS A 120 10.87 -8.83 2.76
C CYS A 120 10.80 -7.30 2.69
N LEU A 121 9.77 -6.81 2.04
CA LEU A 121 9.54 -5.39 1.78
C LEU A 121 8.07 -5.04 1.95
N MET A 122 7.77 -3.90 2.54
CA MET A 122 6.42 -3.38 2.67
C MET A 122 6.11 -2.40 1.54
N LEU A 123 4.98 -2.58 0.87
CA LEU A 123 4.37 -1.60 -0.02
C LEU A 123 3.23 -0.91 0.72
N TYR A 124 3.28 0.40 0.83
CA TYR A 124 2.29 1.19 1.55
C TYR A 124 1.43 2.04 0.59
N ASN A 125 0.11 2.13 0.90
CA ASN A 125 -0.89 2.85 0.11
C ASN A 125 -1.06 2.33 -1.33
N VAL A 126 -1.07 1.00 -1.48
CA VAL A 126 -1.09 0.31 -2.78
C VAL A 126 -2.39 -0.46 -3.07
N GLY A 127 -3.50 -0.09 -2.42
CA GLY A 127 -4.81 -0.74 -2.63
C GLY A 127 -5.27 -0.77 -4.09
N ILE A 128 -4.81 0.18 -4.92
CA ILE A 128 -5.08 0.21 -6.37
C ILE A 128 -4.49 -0.99 -7.14
N LEU A 129 -3.50 -1.69 -6.59
CA LEU A 129 -2.82 -2.80 -7.26
C LEU A 129 -3.58 -4.12 -7.15
N ALA A 130 -4.61 -4.19 -6.29
CA ALA A 130 -5.41 -5.39 -6.04
C ALA A 130 -4.58 -6.65 -5.73
N LEU A 131 -3.43 -6.50 -5.07
CA LEU A 131 -2.56 -7.60 -4.67
C LEU A 131 -3.19 -8.37 -3.51
N THR A 132 -3.28 -9.68 -3.65
CA THR A 132 -3.92 -10.57 -2.66
C THR A 132 -2.92 -11.57 -2.07
N LEU A 133 -3.22 -12.09 -0.89
CA LEU A 133 -2.40 -13.10 -0.21
C LEU A 133 -2.03 -14.26 -1.14
N ASN A 134 -0.78 -14.70 -1.06
CA ASN A 134 -0.19 -15.78 -1.85
C ASN A 134 -0.15 -15.53 -3.37
N SER A 135 -0.50 -14.34 -3.86
CA SER A 135 -0.20 -13.97 -5.24
C SER A 135 1.31 -13.92 -5.47
N THR A 136 1.70 -14.19 -6.70
CA THR A 136 3.08 -14.01 -7.17
C THR A 136 3.13 -12.83 -8.13
N VAL A 137 4.12 -11.96 -7.95
CA VAL A 137 4.24 -10.69 -8.68
C VAL A 137 5.60 -10.62 -9.35
N SER A 138 5.61 -10.32 -10.64
CA SER A 138 6.81 -10.06 -11.43
C SER A 138 6.64 -8.79 -12.25
N GLY A 139 7.74 -8.20 -12.74
CA GLY A 139 7.73 -6.97 -13.51
C GLY A 139 8.31 -5.80 -12.74
N SER A 140 7.82 -4.59 -12.97
CA SER A 140 8.34 -3.41 -12.27
C SER A 140 7.23 -2.47 -11.83
N ILE A 141 7.49 -1.72 -10.75
CA ILE A 141 6.57 -0.71 -10.22
C ILE A 141 7.34 0.53 -9.78
N LYS A 142 6.80 1.70 -10.10
CA LYS A 142 7.40 2.99 -9.72
C LYS A 142 6.79 3.48 -8.43
N MET A 143 7.64 3.76 -7.45
CA MET A 143 7.26 4.18 -6.10
C MET A 143 8.33 5.07 -5.49
N ASN A 144 8.09 5.63 -4.33
CA ASN A 144 9.11 6.25 -3.51
C ASN A 144 9.54 5.28 -2.41
N PHE A 145 10.84 5.24 -2.10
CA PHE A 145 11.35 4.50 -0.96
C PHE A 145 11.41 5.40 0.28
N LYS A 146 11.03 4.85 1.41
CA LYS A 146 11.18 5.48 2.74
C LYS A 146 11.73 4.48 3.75
N SER A 147 12.71 4.91 4.53
CA SER A 147 13.15 4.18 5.72
C SER A 147 12.41 4.71 6.95
N TYR A 148 11.20 4.17 7.20
CA TYR A 148 10.39 4.63 8.32
C TYR A 148 10.82 3.96 9.63
N ASN A 149 11.54 4.70 10.49
CA ASN A 149 12.14 4.17 11.73
C ASN A 149 13.00 2.91 11.52
N GLY A 150 13.60 2.76 10.33
CA GLY A 150 14.38 1.57 9.95
C GLY A 150 13.57 0.43 9.34
N ILE A 151 12.27 0.63 9.12
CA ILE A 151 11.44 -0.27 8.31
C ILE A 151 11.54 0.15 6.84
N PRO A 152 11.95 -0.73 5.93
CA PRO A 152 11.97 -0.44 4.50
C PRO A 152 10.56 -0.44 3.92
N GLU A 153 10.14 0.72 3.41
CA GLU A 153 8.83 0.92 2.81
C GLU A 153 8.93 1.45 1.38
N MET A 154 8.15 0.91 0.47
CA MET A 154 7.85 1.53 -0.81
C MET A 154 6.49 2.22 -0.72
N MET A 155 6.47 3.51 -0.96
CA MET A 155 5.28 4.35 -0.88
C MET A 155 4.78 4.72 -2.27
N LYS A 156 3.45 4.67 -2.45
CA LYS A 156 2.81 5.15 -3.68
C LYS A 156 3.24 6.58 -4.03
N ASN A 157 3.47 6.81 -5.31
CA ASN A 157 3.62 8.12 -5.92
C ASN A 157 2.68 8.28 -7.13
N GLU A 158 2.78 9.37 -7.87
CA GLU A 158 1.93 9.68 -9.04
C GLU A 158 2.13 8.72 -10.22
N PHE A 159 3.25 8.00 -10.29
CA PHE A 159 3.55 7.01 -11.34
C PHE A 159 3.19 5.58 -10.95
N THR A 160 2.74 5.35 -9.71
CA THR A 160 2.43 4.00 -9.22
C THR A 160 1.17 3.47 -9.91
N ASN A 161 1.34 2.43 -10.69
CA ASN A 161 0.26 1.69 -11.36
C ASN A 161 0.66 0.22 -11.55
N ALA A 162 -0.30 -0.63 -11.91
CA ALA A 162 -0.09 -2.07 -12.11
C ALA A 162 0.27 -2.43 -13.57
N GLY A 163 0.42 -1.45 -14.46
CA GLY A 163 0.54 -1.71 -15.91
C GLY A 163 1.73 -2.57 -16.31
N ASP A 164 2.85 -2.46 -15.57
CA ASP A 164 4.08 -3.20 -15.84
C ASP A 164 4.24 -4.44 -14.92
N LEU A 165 3.18 -4.82 -14.18
CA LEU A 165 3.19 -5.97 -13.30
C LEU A 165 2.44 -7.15 -13.93
N SER A 166 3.04 -8.33 -13.84
CA SER A 166 2.40 -9.62 -14.06
C SER A 166 2.04 -10.22 -12.70
N ILE A 167 0.75 -10.43 -12.44
CA ILE A 167 0.23 -10.90 -11.17
C ILE A 167 -0.45 -12.26 -11.41
N THR A 168 0.07 -13.30 -10.75
CA THR A 168 -0.56 -14.62 -10.69
C THR A 168 -1.25 -14.77 -9.34
N ALA A 169 -2.56 -14.94 -9.35
CA ALA A 169 -3.35 -15.06 -8.12
C ALA A 169 -2.95 -16.31 -7.32
N GLY A 170 -2.87 -16.17 -6.00
CA GLY A 170 -2.65 -17.29 -5.09
C GLY A 170 -3.90 -18.17 -4.97
N SER A 171 -3.70 -19.47 -4.83
CA SER A 171 -4.77 -20.47 -4.70
C SER A 171 -5.05 -20.88 -3.24
N SER A 172 -4.21 -20.47 -2.28
CA SER A 172 -4.29 -20.85 -0.88
C SER A 172 -4.50 -19.63 0.02
N LEU A 173 -5.18 -19.85 1.15
CA LEU A 173 -5.30 -18.88 2.25
C LEU A 173 -4.33 -19.19 3.41
N GLU A 174 -3.48 -20.20 3.25
CA GLU A 174 -2.50 -20.53 4.27
C GLU A 174 -1.47 -19.41 4.40
N LEU A 175 -1.11 -19.12 5.66
CA LEU A 175 -0.10 -18.12 5.97
C LEU A 175 1.28 -18.73 5.77
N ASP A 176 2.01 -18.23 4.79
CA ASP A 176 3.41 -18.59 4.55
C ASP A 176 4.31 -17.75 5.46
N ALA A 177 4.47 -18.20 6.68
CA ALA A 177 5.21 -17.49 7.71
C ALA A 177 6.58 -18.11 7.98
N THR A 178 7.59 -17.26 8.18
CA THR A 178 8.93 -17.67 8.62
C THR A 178 8.90 -18.00 10.10
N VAL A 179 9.30 -19.22 10.48
CA VAL A 179 9.47 -19.58 11.89
C VAL A 179 10.65 -18.82 12.46
N THR A 180 10.44 -18.12 13.56
CA THR A 180 11.45 -17.27 14.19
C THR A 180 11.33 -17.25 15.71
N SER A 181 12.25 -16.57 16.39
CA SER A 181 12.26 -16.36 17.84
C SER A 181 12.04 -14.90 18.21
N VAL A 182 11.63 -14.64 19.44
CA VAL A 182 11.56 -13.27 19.99
C VAL A 182 12.93 -12.60 19.95
N GLU A 183 14.01 -13.37 20.15
CA GLU A 183 15.38 -12.85 20.10
C GLU A 183 15.76 -12.34 18.70
N ASP A 184 15.46 -13.10 17.65
CA ASP A 184 15.74 -12.72 16.27
C ASP A 184 14.93 -11.49 15.85
N LEU A 185 13.68 -11.40 16.29
CA LEU A 185 12.84 -10.20 16.05
C LEU A 185 13.42 -8.96 16.73
N LEU A 186 13.84 -9.09 18.00
CA LEU A 186 14.49 -7.98 18.71
C LEU A 186 15.82 -7.57 18.08
N ALA A 187 16.51 -8.51 17.43
CA ALA A 187 17.70 -8.25 16.63
C ALA A 187 17.39 -7.70 15.22
N LYS A 188 16.12 -7.40 14.90
CA LYS A 188 15.65 -6.85 13.63
C LYS A 188 15.90 -7.73 12.40
N LYS A 189 16.00 -9.07 12.57
CA LYS A 189 16.30 -9.99 11.46
C LYS A 189 15.16 -10.19 10.47
N ASN A 190 13.91 -10.05 10.90
CA ASN A 190 12.71 -10.35 10.12
C ASN A 190 11.85 -9.12 9.84
N LEU A 191 12.44 -7.95 9.55
CA LEU A 191 11.69 -6.75 9.23
C LEU A 191 10.84 -6.96 7.97
N CYS A 192 9.62 -6.44 7.99
CA CYS A 192 8.58 -6.59 6.95
C CYS A 192 8.11 -8.03 6.70
N ASP A 193 8.60 -9.02 7.44
CA ASP A 193 8.23 -10.42 7.26
C ASP A 193 6.95 -10.80 8.02
N LEU A 194 6.22 -11.76 7.48
CA LEU A 194 5.20 -12.52 8.20
C LEU A 194 5.90 -13.67 8.93
N VAL A 195 5.83 -13.66 10.24
CA VAL A 195 6.55 -14.61 11.09
C VAL A 195 5.62 -15.49 11.90
N LEU A 196 6.09 -16.68 12.26
CA LEU A 196 5.46 -17.61 13.17
C LEU A 196 6.32 -17.78 14.42
N LEU A 197 5.78 -17.36 15.56
CA LEU A 197 6.33 -17.61 16.88
C LEU A 197 5.59 -18.80 17.51
N LYS A 198 6.33 -19.87 17.80
CA LYS A 198 5.75 -21.10 18.37
C LYS A 198 5.84 -21.13 19.90
N ASN A 199 4.77 -21.66 20.54
CA ASN A 199 4.72 -21.90 21.98
C ASN A 199 5.12 -20.68 22.83
N VAL A 200 4.65 -19.48 22.43
CA VAL A 200 4.94 -18.25 23.16
C VAL A 200 3.77 -17.86 24.07
N THR A 201 4.08 -17.18 25.16
CA THR A 201 3.08 -16.73 26.11
C THR A 201 2.71 -15.28 25.88
N VAL A 202 1.42 -14.98 25.79
CA VAL A 202 0.90 -13.61 25.74
C VAL A 202 0.69 -13.11 27.15
N THR A 203 1.22 -11.93 27.45
CA THR A 203 0.99 -11.21 28.71
C THR A 203 0.35 -9.85 28.45
N ALA A 204 -0.31 -9.29 29.46
CA ALA A 204 -0.88 -7.95 29.39
C ALA A 204 -0.32 -7.09 30.53
N GLU A 205 -0.04 -5.83 30.23
CA GLU A 205 0.32 -4.79 31.20
C GLU A 205 -0.72 -3.68 31.12
N GLY A 206 -1.23 -3.23 32.27
CA GLY A 206 -2.35 -2.29 32.35
C GLY A 206 -3.71 -2.97 32.18
N THR A 207 -4.77 -2.19 32.14
CA THR A 207 -6.17 -2.66 32.07
C THR A 207 -7.00 -1.86 31.05
N GLY A 208 -8.08 -2.45 30.57
CA GLY A 208 -9.03 -1.81 29.68
C GLY A 208 -8.42 -1.43 28.33
N LYS A 209 -8.77 -0.27 27.80
CA LYS A 209 -8.32 0.23 26.49
C LYS A 209 -6.82 0.59 26.44
N ASP A 210 -6.21 0.79 27.59
CA ASP A 210 -4.79 1.18 27.72
C ASP A 210 -3.88 -0.04 27.94
N ALA A 211 -4.44 -1.25 27.96
CA ALA A 211 -3.69 -2.49 28.12
C ALA A 211 -2.72 -2.68 26.94
N LYS A 212 -1.46 -2.94 27.28
CA LYS A 212 -0.42 -3.31 26.31
C LYS A 212 -0.19 -4.81 26.38
N TYR A 213 -0.10 -5.43 25.22
CA TYR A 213 0.11 -6.87 25.11
C TYR A 213 1.54 -7.17 24.66
N PHE A 214 2.11 -8.21 25.22
CA PHE A 214 3.47 -8.64 24.93
C PHE A 214 3.52 -10.16 24.70
N ILE A 215 4.39 -10.57 23.82
CA ILE A 215 4.84 -11.96 23.73
C ILE A 215 6.08 -12.09 24.59
N VAL A 216 6.08 -13.09 25.46
CA VAL A 216 7.17 -13.39 26.36
C VAL A 216 7.81 -14.73 25.98
N SER A 217 9.14 -14.76 25.94
CA SER A 217 9.97 -15.93 25.74
C SER A 217 11.19 -15.85 26.64
N GLY A 218 11.19 -16.62 27.72
CA GLY A 218 12.19 -16.51 28.79
C GLY A 218 12.18 -15.11 29.42
N ALA A 219 13.34 -14.46 29.49
CA ALA A 219 13.48 -13.11 30.03
C ALA A 219 13.19 -11.99 28.99
N LYS A 220 12.91 -12.33 27.72
CA LYS A 220 12.71 -11.38 26.63
C LYS A 220 11.22 -11.19 26.37
N LYS A 221 10.85 -9.96 26.03
CA LYS A 221 9.49 -9.63 25.61
C LYS A 221 9.48 -8.70 24.41
N ILE A 222 8.46 -8.87 23.54
CA ILE A 222 8.19 -8.00 22.38
C ILE A 222 6.76 -7.52 22.44
N GLN A 223 6.53 -6.24 22.17
CA GLN A 223 5.20 -5.66 22.22
C GLN A 223 4.39 -6.01 20.97
N LEU A 224 3.13 -6.39 21.19
CA LEU A 224 2.11 -6.48 20.16
C LEU A 224 1.45 -5.12 19.99
N TRP A 225 1.23 -4.70 18.73
CA TRP A 225 0.55 -3.45 18.42
C TRP A 225 -0.61 -3.67 17.42
N GLY A 226 -1.50 -2.70 17.32
CA GLY A 226 -2.54 -2.66 16.28
C GLY A 226 -3.75 -3.54 16.54
N ASN A 227 -3.85 -4.27 17.66
CA ASN A 227 -5.02 -5.09 17.95
C ASN A 227 -5.47 -5.00 19.39
N GLN A 228 -6.72 -4.60 19.57
CA GLN A 228 -7.34 -4.42 20.89
C GLN A 228 -8.11 -5.64 21.41
N ASN A 229 -8.31 -6.69 20.59
CA ASN A 229 -9.12 -7.86 20.93
C ASN A 229 -8.32 -9.06 21.46
N LEU A 230 -7.05 -8.87 21.81
CA LEU A 230 -6.19 -9.94 22.33
C LEU A 230 -6.55 -10.39 23.75
N SER A 231 -7.28 -9.57 24.50
CA SER A 231 -7.69 -9.89 25.89
C SER A 231 -8.50 -11.18 26.01
N ALA A 232 -9.30 -11.52 25.01
CA ALA A 232 -10.09 -12.75 24.98
C ALA A 232 -9.35 -13.94 24.35
N ALA A 233 -8.29 -13.70 23.56
CA ALA A 233 -7.70 -14.69 22.67
C ALA A 233 -6.62 -15.56 23.32
N GLY A 234 -6.08 -15.18 24.49
CA GLY A 234 -5.05 -16.05 25.01
C GLY A 234 -4.05 -15.49 26.00
N VAL A 235 -4.37 -14.40 26.72
CA VAL A 235 -3.50 -13.93 27.83
C VAL A 235 -3.30 -15.06 28.84
N GLY A 236 -2.04 -15.34 29.19
CA GLY A 236 -1.64 -16.41 30.10
C GLY A 236 -1.55 -17.80 29.47
N LYS A 237 -1.85 -17.94 28.16
CA LYS A 237 -1.73 -19.23 27.45
C LYS A 237 -0.47 -19.27 26.61
N SER A 238 0.05 -20.49 26.40
CA SER A 238 1.09 -20.76 25.41
C SER A 238 0.41 -21.02 24.07
N LEU A 239 0.75 -20.24 23.04
CA LEU A 239 0.10 -20.26 21.73
C LEU A 239 1.11 -20.07 20.61
N ASP A 240 0.72 -20.54 19.43
CA ASP A 240 1.39 -20.18 18.18
C ASP A 240 0.83 -18.84 17.68
N ILE A 241 1.72 -17.90 17.34
CA ILE A 241 1.33 -16.56 16.92
C ILE A 241 1.96 -16.23 15.57
N TYR A 242 1.11 -15.93 14.60
CA TYR A 242 1.51 -15.33 13.32
C TYR A 242 1.44 -13.81 13.47
N ALA A 243 2.52 -13.14 13.11
CA ALA A 243 2.60 -11.68 13.22
C ALA A 243 3.43 -11.06 12.10
N LEU A 244 3.19 -9.79 11.81
CA LEU A 244 4.03 -8.97 10.93
C LEU A 244 5.07 -8.24 11.77
N CYS A 245 6.34 -8.33 11.39
CA CYS A 245 7.42 -7.57 11.97
C CYS A 245 7.59 -6.23 11.22
N ASN A 246 6.65 -5.30 11.39
CA ASN A 246 6.54 -4.10 10.57
C ASN A 246 6.45 -2.80 11.37
N SER A 247 6.89 -2.78 12.61
CA SER A 247 6.90 -1.55 13.41
C SER A 247 8.15 -1.46 14.29
N ILE A 248 8.74 -0.27 14.32
CA ILE A 248 9.77 0.11 15.29
C ILE A 248 9.33 1.41 15.93
N TYR A 249 9.11 1.39 17.25
CA TYR A 249 8.73 2.57 18.02
C TYR A 249 9.73 2.81 19.15
N SER A 250 10.27 4.02 19.24
CA SER A 250 11.34 4.37 20.22
C SER A 250 12.47 3.34 20.22
N ASN A 251 12.93 2.95 19.03
CA ASN A 251 13.97 1.93 18.80
C ASN A 251 13.61 0.49 19.23
N ASN A 252 12.38 0.24 19.66
CA ASN A 252 11.91 -1.09 20.02
C ASN A 252 11.09 -1.68 18.89
N VAL A 253 11.41 -2.92 18.51
CA VAL A 253 10.61 -3.68 17.55
C VAL A 253 9.26 -4.01 18.18
N GLN A 254 8.21 -3.78 17.41
CA GLN A 254 6.85 -4.19 17.71
C GLN A 254 6.33 -5.06 16.58
N ILE A 255 5.44 -5.99 16.88
CA ILE A 255 4.85 -6.88 15.89
C ILE A 255 3.33 -6.77 15.87
N LYS A 256 2.74 -6.79 14.68
CA LYS A 256 1.29 -6.78 14.47
C LYS A 256 0.79 -8.21 14.40
N PRO A 257 -0.03 -8.69 15.36
CA PRO A 257 -0.55 -10.05 15.28
C PRO A 257 -1.53 -10.19 14.11
N VAL A 258 -1.41 -11.29 13.38
CA VAL A 258 -2.24 -11.67 12.23
C VAL A 258 -3.14 -12.86 12.59
N LYS A 259 -2.59 -13.83 13.30
CA LYS A 259 -3.33 -14.99 13.81
C LYS A 259 -2.78 -15.41 15.16
N VAL A 260 -3.64 -15.70 16.11
CA VAL A 260 -3.31 -16.13 17.48
C VAL A 260 -4.04 -17.44 17.77
N GLY A 261 -3.31 -18.55 17.87
CA GLY A 261 -3.90 -19.89 17.89
C GLY A 261 -4.80 -20.08 16.65
N ASP A 262 -6.05 -20.41 16.85
CA ASP A 262 -7.04 -20.59 15.77
C ASP A 262 -7.75 -19.30 15.33
N ILE A 263 -7.50 -18.17 16.01
CA ILE A 263 -8.17 -16.90 15.76
C ILE A 263 -7.36 -16.07 14.77
N THR A 264 -7.92 -15.82 13.58
CA THR A 264 -7.33 -14.93 12.56
C THR A 264 -7.76 -13.49 12.84
N LEU A 265 -6.80 -12.57 12.86
CA LEU A 265 -6.95 -11.16 13.19
C LEU A 265 -6.64 -10.29 11.97
N GLY A 266 -7.60 -9.47 11.55
CA GLY A 266 -7.34 -8.31 10.68
C GLY A 266 -6.83 -8.60 9.26
N ILE A 267 -7.01 -9.80 8.71
CA ILE A 267 -6.81 -10.05 7.29
C ILE A 267 -8.12 -9.65 6.61
N ASN A 268 -8.17 -8.44 6.08
CA ASN A 268 -9.26 -7.97 5.22
C ASN A 268 -9.11 -8.56 3.81
N ASN A 269 -8.82 -9.84 3.70
CA ASN A 269 -9.00 -10.54 2.46
C ASN A 269 -10.41 -11.14 2.45
N THR A 270 -11.33 -10.39 1.91
CA THR A 270 -12.47 -11.01 1.26
C THR A 270 -11.96 -11.64 -0.05
N ILE A 271 -11.05 -12.63 0.05
CA ILE A 271 -11.09 -13.66 -0.96
C ILE A 271 -12.41 -14.36 -0.65
N VAL A 272 -13.41 -14.07 -1.43
CA VAL A 272 -14.51 -14.99 -1.62
C VAL A 272 -13.88 -16.24 -2.23
N VAL A 273 -13.25 -17.09 -1.40
CA VAL A 273 -13.21 -18.49 -1.71
C VAL A 273 -14.69 -18.84 -1.76
N GLU A 274 -15.22 -19.03 -2.95
CA GLU A 274 -16.35 -19.90 -3.12
C GLU A 274 -15.93 -21.30 -2.63
N SER A 275 -15.70 -21.48 -1.33
CA SER A 275 -16.07 -22.71 -0.71
C SER A 275 -17.57 -22.73 -0.91
N LYS A 276 -18.02 -23.47 -1.93
CA LYS A 276 -19.40 -23.89 -2.09
C LYS A 276 -19.78 -24.68 -0.82
N LYS A 277 -19.97 -24.00 0.30
CA LYS A 277 -20.84 -24.47 1.35
C LYS A 277 -22.22 -24.45 0.72
N GLN A 278 -22.52 -25.53 -0.05
CA GLN A 278 -23.87 -25.77 -0.51
C GLN A 278 -24.75 -25.87 0.73
N GLY A 279 -25.71 -24.98 0.88
CA GLY A 279 -26.64 -24.96 2.00
C GLY A 279 -27.11 -23.58 2.36
N ILE A 280 -28.12 -23.54 3.20
CA ILE A 280 -28.68 -22.33 3.80
C ILE A 280 -28.22 -22.29 5.23
N TYR A 281 -27.70 -21.14 5.67
CA TYR A 281 -27.26 -20.89 7.04
C TYR A 281 -28.00 -19.69 7.63
N ASN A 282 -28.37 -19.75 8.89
CA ASN A 282 -28.86 -18.56 9.59
C ASN A 282 -27.70 -17.59 9.91
N ILE A 283 -28.03 -16.42 10.44
CA ILE A 283 -27.03 -15.37 10.76
C ILE A 283 -26.01 -15.82 11.84
N ASN A 284 -26.32 -16.85 12.61
CA ASN A 284 -25.44 -17.43 13.63
C ASN A 284 -24.54 -18.54 13.07
N GLY A 285 -24.56 -18.77 11.73
CA GLY A 285 -23.74 -19.78 11.08
C GLY A 285 -24.27 -21.22 11.20
N VAL A 286 -25.49 -21.43 11.72
CA VAL A 286 -26.12 -22.74 11.85
C VAL A 286 -26.70 -23.15 10.49
N LYS A 287 -26.32 -24.33 10.00
CA LYS A 287 -26.85 -24.89 8.74
C LYS A 287 -28.33 -25.29 8.92
N MET A 288 -29.17 -24.82 8.02
CA MET A 288 -30.58 -25.15 7.98
C MET A 288 -30.79 -26.44 7.19
N SER A 289 -31.75 -27.25 7.62
CA SER A 289 -32.09 -28.52 6.94
C SER A 289 -32.67 -28.25 5.55
N GLU A 290 -32.24 -29.01 4.55
CA GLU A 290 -32.80 -28.94 3.20
C GLU A 290 -34.26 -29.41 3.21
N GLY A 291 -35.15 -28.62 2.56
CA GLY A 291 -36.58 -28.93 2.46
C GLY A 291 -37.49 -28.38 3.56
N GLN A 292 -36.95 -27.72 4.58
CA GLN A 292 -37.76 -27.02 5.59
C GLN A 292 -38.15 -25.61 5.11
N SER A 293 -39.41 -25.21 5.42
CA SER A 293 -39.84 -23.82 5.30
C SER A 293 -39.02 -22.96 6.25
N LEU A 294 -38.32 -21.97 5.71
CA LEU A 294 -37.49 -21.06 6.50
C LEU A 294 -38.38 -19.99 7.14
N PRO A 295 -38.27 -19.76 8.46
CA PRO A 295 -38.92 -18.62 9.11
C PRO A 295 -38.49 -17.29 8.46
N ALA A 296 -39.34 -16.26 8.56
CA ALA A 296 -38.98 -14.93 8.10
C ALA A 296 -37.67 -14.48 8.79
N GLY A 297 -36.71 -14.02 7.99
CA GLY A 297 -35.39 -13.65 8.55
C GLY A 297 -34.30 -13.52 7.48
N LEU A 298 -33.09 -13.20 7.95
CA LEU A 298 -31.90 -13.09 7.13
C LEU A 298 -31.13 -14.40 7.15
N TYR A 299 -30.79 -14.90 5.96
CA TYR A 299 -30.05 -16.16 5.75
C TYR A 299 -28.88 -15.96 4.79
N ILE A 300 -27.94 -16.89 4.80
CA ILE A 300 -26.86 -16.97 3.81
C ILE A 300 -27.10 -18.25 2.99
N LYS A 301 -27.46 -18.13 1.71
CA LYS A 301 -27.62 -19.23 0.78
C LYS A 301 -26.52 -19.19 -0.25
N ASN A 302 -25.68 -20.24 -0.30
CA ASN A 302 -24.55 -20.35 -1.23
C ASN A 302 -23.66 -19.08 -1.22
N GLY A 303 -23.37 -18.56 -0.05
CA GLY A 303 -22.55 -17.36 0.16
C GLY A 303 -23.25 -16.02 -0.10
N LYS A 304 -24.52 -15.99 -0.50
CA LYS A 304 -25.29 -14.75 -0.74
C LYS A 304 -26.31 -14.51 0.38
N LYS A 305 -26.48 -13.26 0.78
CA LYS A 305 -27.54 -12.85 1.71
C LYS A 305 -28.91 -13.02 1.07
N VAL A 306 -29.83 -13.70 1.75
CA VAL A 306 -31.23 -13.91 1.32
C VAL A 306 -32.13 -13.49 2.46
N ILE A 307 -33.14 -12.67 2.16
CA ILE A 307 -34.19 -12.30 3.11
C ILE A 307 -35.42 -13.16 2.77
N VAL A 308 -35.85 -13.95 3.74
CA VAL A 308 -37.14 -14.66 3.71
C VAL A 308 -38.17 -13.77 4.39
N LYS A 309 -39.23 -13.41 3.66
CA LYS A 309 -40.33 -12.58 4.15
C LYS A 309 -41.44 -13.41 4.74
#